data_cf1b40ffc3c23f923d25ca4e0df115fb
#
_entry.id   cf1b40ffc3c23f923d25ca4e0df115fb
#
_cell.length_a   1.000
_cell.length_b   1.000
_cell.length_c   1.000
_cell.angle_alpha   90.00
_cell.angle_beta   90.00
_cell.angle_gamma   90.00
#
_symmetry.space_group_name_H-M   'P 1'
#
loop_
_entity.id
_entity.type
_entity.pdbx_description
1 polymer ?
#
loop_
_entity_poly.entity_id
_entity_poly.type
_entity_poly.pdbx_seq_one_letter_code
_entity_poly.pdbx_strand_id
1 'polypeptide(L)'
;MRFYSLFSRVGFSNTFLIGPDDGGDAVLIDPGVFDATLLQAVESNGLYIRSILVTHAHNAHINGIRGILKVYDAAIFARHPSVLDFPARRVSEGEILALGEFTVGVIETPGHSIDSLCFRIDNMVFTGDTLSAGSIGSTRDGYARGLLLETVRRKIISLGDEVLLFPGHGPPSKVGVEKLYNPLLGEKL
;
A
#
# COMPACT_ATOMS: atom_id res chain seq x y z
N MET A 1 -15.68 -9.11 -3.81
CA MET A 1 -14.58 -8.13 -3.99
C MET A 1 -13.57 -8.68 -4.99
N ARG A 2 -13.29 -7.98 -6.08
CA ARG A 2 -12.21 -8.28 -7.04
C ARG A 2 -10.91 -7.69 -6.56
N PHE A 3 -9.84 -8.47 -6.67
CA PHE A 3 -8.50 -8.08 -6.27
C PHE A 3 -7.48 -8.41 -7.36
N TYR A 4 -6.68 -7.43 -7.76
CA TYR A 4 -5.62 -7.58 -8.74
C TYR A 4 -4.30 -7.09 -8.15
N SER A 5 -3.28 -7.94 -8.20
CA SER A 5 -1.89 -7.58 -7.92
C SER A 5 -1.16 -7.44 -9.24
N LEU A 6 -0.71 -6.23 -9.55
CA LEU A 6 -0.07 -5.87 -10.81
C LEU A 6 1.40 -5.54 -10.53
N PHE A 7 2.30 -6.23 -11.19
CA PHE A 7 3.73 -6.02 -11.05
C PHE A 7 4.24 -5.05 -12.12
N SER A 8 4.84 -3.95 -11.69
CA SER A 8 5.51 -2.99 -12.57
C SER A 8 6.99 -3.36 -12.75
N ARG A 9 7.44 -3.45 -14.01
CA ARG A 9 8.88 -3.54 -14.33
C ARG A 9 9.61 -2.21 -14.12
N VAL A 10 8.86 -1.11 -14.08
CA VAL A 10 9.39 0.21 -13.72
C VAL A 10 9.41 0.30 -12.20
N GLY A 11 10.60 0.32 -11.61
CA GLY A 11 10.75 0.34 -10.14
C GLY A 11 10.58 -1.03 -9.46
N PHE A 12 10.20 -2.10 -10.18
CA PHE A 12 9.97 -3.44 -9.63
C PHE A 12 8.99 -3.45 -8.46
N SER A 13 7.94 -2.63 -8.55
CA SER A 13 6.95 -2.43 -7.49
C SER A 13 5.63 -3.14 -7.80
N ASN A 14 4.86 -3.37 -6.76
CA ASN A 14 3.49 -3.86 -6.84
C ASN A 14 2.50 -2.71 -6.79
N THR A 15 1.49 -2.77 -7.64
CA THR A 15 0.29 -1.94 -7.63
C THR A 15 -0.90 -2.84 -7.34
N PHE A 16 -1.82 -2.42 -6.48
CA PHE A 16 -3.00 -3.22 -6.15
C PHE A 16 -4.27 -2.48 -6.55
N LEU A 17 -5.14 -3.17 -7.30
CA LEU A 17 -6.45 -2.69 -7.69
C LEU A 17 -7.53 -3.51 -6.99
N ILE A 18 -8.45 -2.83 -6.32
CA ILE A 18 -9.54 -3.43 -5.57
C ILE A 18 -10.84 -2.82 -6.06
N GLY A 19 -11.80 -3.65 -6.42
CA GLY A 19 -13.09 -3.21 -6.91
C GLY A 19 -14.23 -4.13 -6.53
N PRO A 20 -15.48 -3.66 -6.68
CA PRO A 20 -16.68 -4.48 -6.51
C PRO A 20 -16.76 -5.65 -7.51
N ASP A 21 -17.47 -6.72 -7.14
CA ASP A 21 -17.64 -7.88 -8.01
C ASP A 21 -18.43 -7.54 -9.28
N ASP A 22 -19.38 -6.61 -9.19
CA ASP A 22 -20.26 -6.20 -10.29
C ASP A 22 -19.77 -4.95 -11.04
N GLY A 23 -18.51 -4.53 -10.78
CA GLY A 23 -17.96 -3.28 -11.33
C GLY A 23 -18.35 -2.06 -10.50
N GLY A 24 -17.80 -0.89 -10.82
CA GLY A 24 -18.03 0.37 -10.11
C GLY A 24 -16.76 1.00 -9.56
N ASP A 25 -16.88 1.77 -8.47
CA ASP A 25 -15.80 2.56 -7.90
C ASP A 25 -14.69 1.67 -7.29
N ALA A 26 -13.48 1.80 -7.80
CA ALA A 26 -12.33 1.05 -7.41
C ALA A 26 -11.32 1.88 -6.61
N VAL A 27 -10.60 1.19 -5.73
CA VAL A 27 -9.46 1.70 -4.98
C VAL A 27 -8.17 1.18 -5.62
N LEU A 28 -7.25 2.07 -5.92
CA LEU A 28 -5.93 1.75 -6.46
C LEU A 28 -4.85 2.11 -5.44
N ILE A 29 -3.93 1.20 -5.17
CA ILE A 29 -2.87 1.39 -4.17
C ILE A 29 -1.52 1.35 -4.88
N ASP A 30 -0.71 2.39 -4.62
CA ASP A 30 0.67 2.56 -5.12
C ASP A 30 0.80 2.37 -6.64
N PRO A 31 0.16 3.22 -7.46
CA PRO A 31 0.28 3.11 -8.91
C PRO A 31 1.65 3.59 -9.42
N GLY A 32 2.64 2.71 -9.39
CA GLY A 32 3.99 2.99 -9.91
C GLY A 32 4.02 3.26 -11.41
N VAL A 33 3.06 2.69 -12.16
CA VAL A 33 2.91 2.90 -13.60
C VAL A 33 1.42 2.92 -13.98
N PHE A 34 1.10 3.64 -15.04
CA PHE A 34 -0.20 3.56 -15.73
C PHE A 34 0.05 3.05 -17.13
N ASP A 35 -0.22 1.78 -17.34
CA ASP A 35 0.02 1.06 -18.59
C ASP A 35 -1.23 0.31 -19.09
N ALA A 36 -1.08 -0.37 -20.21
CA ALA A 36 -2.15 -1.15 -20.81
C ALA A 36 -2.66 -2.28 -19.91
N THR A 37 -1.81 -2.84 -19.05
CA THR A 37 -2.17 -3.92 -18.13
C THR A 37 -3.13 -3.43 -17.06
N LEU A 38 -2.81 -2.29 -16.42
CA LEU A 38 -3.69 -1.66 -15.45
C LEU A 38 -4.99 -1.20 -16.11
N LEU A 39 -4.90 -0.53 -17.27
CA LEU A 39 -6.07 -0.08 -18.00
C LEU A 39 -7.00 -1.24 -18.35
N GLN A 40 -6.46 -2.35 -18.88
CA GLN A 40 -7.23 -3.55 -19.18
C GLN A 40 -7.90 -4.14 -17.94
N ALA A 41 -7.18 -4.21 -16.80
CA ALA A 41 -7.76 -4.72 -15.55
C ALA A 41 -8.94 -3.87 -15.07
N VAL A 42 -8.89 -2.56 -15.26
CA VAL A 42 -9.99 -1.64 -14.93
C VAL A 42 -11.16 -1.82 -15.90
N GLU A 43 -10.93 -1.62 -17.20
CA GLU A 43 -11.98 -1.55 -18.22
C GLU A 43 -12.69 -2.90 -18.43
N SER A 44 -11.93 -4.02 -18.48
CA SER A 44 -12.52 -5.35 -18.68
C SER A 44 -13.41 -5.81 -17.51
N ASN A 45 -13.35 -5.13 -16.39
CA ASN A 45 -14.12 -5.47 -15.20
C ASN A 45 -15.18 -4.42 -14.86
N GLY A 46 -15.38 -3.42 -15.72
CA GLY A 46 -16.34 -2.35 -15.48
C GLY A 46 -16.01 -1.52 -14.24
N LEU A 47 -14.72 -1.43 -13.89
CA LEU A 47 -14.24 -0.67 -12.75
C LEU A 47 -13.95 0.79 -13.13
N TYR A 48 -13.99 1.68 -12.16
CA TYR A 48 -13.60 3.08 -12.31
C TYR A 48 -12.72 3.50 -11.14
N ILE A 49 -11.48 3.90 -11.41
CA ILE A 49 -10.56 4.35 -10.35
C ILE A 49 -11.09 5.66 -9.76
N ARG A 50 -11.63 5.58 -8.54
CA ARG A 50 -12.16 6.74 -7.81
C ARG A 50 -11.26 7.16 -6.65
N SER A 51 -10.43 6.25 -6.14
CA SER A 51 -9.56 6.49 -5.01
C SER A 51 -8.16 5.93 -5.26
N ILE A 52 -7.14 6.74 -4.99
CA ILE A 52 -5.74 6.35 -5.05
C ILE A 52 -5.16 6.47 -3.65
N LEU A 53 -4.70 5.35 -3.09
CA LEU A 53 -4.01 5.29 -1.80
C LEU A 53 -2.50 5.25 -2.05
N VAL A 54 -1.76 6.14 -1.41
CA VAL A 54 -0.29 6.22 -1.52
C VAL A 54 0.32 5.85 -0.19
N THR A 55 1.04 4.72 -0.16
CA THR A 55 1.73 4.29 1.07
C THR A 55 2.87 5.23 1.43
N HIS A 56 3.62 5.70 0.43
CA HIS A 56 4.67 6.71 0.56
C HIS A 56 5.06 7.27 -0.82
N ALA A 57 5.76 8.41 -0.84
CA ALA A 57 5.95 9.18 -2.07
C ALA A 57 7.23 8.82 -2.87
N HIS A 58 7.72 7.58 -2.82
CA HIS A 58 8.79 7.16 -3.72
C HIS A 58 8.27 6.91 -5.14
N ASN A 59 9.08 7.24 -6.14
CA ASN A 59 8.70 7.20 -7.55
C ASN A 59 8.11 5.86 -8.00
N ALA A 60 8.62 4.75 -7.49
CA ALA A 60 8.12 3.41 -7.81
C ALA A 60 6.63 3.20 -7.45
N HIS A 61 6.08 4.03 -6.58
CA HIS A 61 4.70 3.92 -6.07
C HIS A 61 3.75 5.00 -6.59
N ILE A 62 4.27 6.07 -7.20
CA ILE A 62 3.45 7.25 -7.54
C ILE A 62 3.53 7.70 -9.00
N ASN A 63 4.50 7.21 -9.79
CA ASN A 63 4.73 7.72 -11.16
C ASN A 63 3.52 7.54 -12.09
N GLY A 64 2.66 6.55 -11.87
CA GLY A 64 1.44 6.33 -12.65
C GLY A 64 0.34 7.36 -12.42
N ILE A 65 0.36 8.07 -11.28
CA ILE A 65 -0.72 8.99 -10.86
C ILE A 65 -1.02 10.04 -11.93
N ARG A 66 0.00 10.67 -12.51
CA ARG A 66 -0.18 11.69 -13.55
C ARG A 66 -0.92 11.16 -14.79
N GLY A 67 -0.69 9.91 -15.15
CA GLY A 67 -1.40 9.25 -16.26
C GLY A 67 -2.84 8.92 -15.89
N ILE A 68 -3.06 8.39 -14.70
CA ILE A 68 -4.38 8.01 -14.18
C ILE A 68 -5.31 9.22 -14.12
N LEU A 69 -4.86 10.35 -13.60
CA LEU A 69 -5.66 11.57 -13.46
C LEU A 69 -6.00 12.27 -14.78
N LYS A 70 -5.44 11.84 -15.90
CA LYS A 70 -5.88 12.26 -17.24
C LYS A 70 -7.10 11.51 -17.74
N VAL A 71 -7.38 10.34 -17.16
CA VAL A 71 -8.43 9.42 -17.59
C VAL A 71 -9.54 9.31 -16.55
N TYR A 72 -9.17 9.28 -15.27
CA TYR A 72 -10.08 9.07 -14.15
C TYR A 72 -10.10 10.28 -13.23
N ASP A 73 -11.30 10.65 -12.78
CA ASP A 73 -11.50 11.64 -11.72
C ASP A 73 -11.35 10.95 -10.35
N ALA A 74 -10.10 10.82 -9.90
CA ALA A 74 -9.75 10.07 -8.70
C ALA A 74 -9.19 10.99 -7.60
N ALA A 75 -9.64 10.77 -6.36
CA ALA A 75 -9.08 11.42 -5.18
C ALA A 75 -7.83 10.68 -4.70
N ILE A 76 -6.78 11.44 -4.34
CA ILE A 76 -5.54 10.89 -3.77
C ILE A 76 -5.62 10.98 -2.24
N PHE A 77 -5.22 9.91 -1.55
CA PHE A 77 -5.09 9.81 -0.11
C PHE A 77 -3.65 9.48 0.25
N ALA A 78 -3.01 10.34 1.04
CA ALA A 78 -1.60 10.22 1.39
C ALA A 78 -1.31 10.87 2.75
N ARG A 79 -0.10 10.66 3.29
CA ARG A 79 0.36 11.33 4.51
C ARG A 79 0.56 12.83 4.33
N HIS A 80 0.98 13.27 3.14
CA HIS A 80 1.16 14.69 2.77
C HIS A 80 -0.07 15.25 2.05
N PRO A 81 -0.30 16.57 2.12
CA PRO A 81 -1.44 17.21 1.46
C PRO A 81 -1.29 17.31 -0.06
N SER A 82 -0.18 16.82 -0.61
CA SER A 82 0.07 16.72 -2.05
C SER A 82 0.97 15.54 -2.37
N VAL A 83 0.77 14.94 -3.55
CA VAL A 83 1.62 13.90 -4.13
C VAL A 83 1.96 14.33 -5.54
N LEU A 84 3.26 14.37 -5.90
CA LEU A 84 3.73 15.10 -7.06
C LEU A 84 3.23 16.56 -6.97
N ASP A 85 2.55 17.06 -8.00
CA ASP A 85 1.94 18.39 -8.04
C ASP A 85 0.42 18.37 -7.84
N PHE A 86 -0.15 17.23 -7.42
CA PHE A 86 -1.58 17.04 -7.25
C PHE A 86 -2.00 17.16 -5.79
N PRO A 87 -3.11 17.82 -5.49
CA PRO A 87 -3.65 17.86 -4.14
C PRO A 87 -4.03 16.44 -3.69
N ALA A 88 -3.73 16.14 -2.43
CA ALA A 88 -4.09 14.88 -1.80
C ALA A 88 -4.84 15.15 -0.49
N ARG A 89 -5.84 14.34 -0.20
CA ARG A 89 -6.43 14.30 1.12
C ARG A 89 -5.42 13.71 2.08
N ARG A 90 -4.97 14.51 3.04
CA ARG A 90 -4.09 14.05 4.10
C ARG A 90 -4.84 13.06 5.00
N VAL A 91 -4.21 11.91 5.26
CA VAL A 91 -4.72 10.90 6.19
C VAL A 91 -3.71 10.61 7.30
N SER A 92 -4.19 10.10 8.43
CA SER A 92 -3.40 9.96 9.66
C SER A 92 -3.74 8.65 10.38
N GLU A 93 -2.90 8.31 11.38
CA GLU A 93 -3.07 7.13 12.25
C GLU A 93 -4.49 6.95 12.76
N GLY A 94 -5.02 5.75 12.61
CA GLY A 94 -6.32 5.34 13.12
C GLY A 94 -7.52 5.87 12.35
N GLU A 95 -7.29 6.67 11.30
CA GLU A 95 -8.38 7.15 10.45
C GLU A 95 -9.04 6.00 9.69
N ILE A 96 -10.37 6.05 9.58
CA ILE A 96 -11.17 5.10 8.81
C ILE A 96 -11.77 5.84 7.62
N LEU A 97 -11.48 5.37 6.42
CA LEU A 97 -11.99 5.94 5.17
C LEU A 97 -13.11 5.05 4.61
N ALA A 98 -14.21 5.66 4.21
CA ALA A 98 -15.23 5.00 3.40
C ALA A 98 -14.98 5.34 1.92
N LEU A 99 -14.54 4.36 1.14
CA LEU A 99 -14.17 4.51 -0.27
C LEU A 99 -14.98 3.54 -1.13
N GLY A 100 -16.07 4.03 -1.72
CA GLY A 100 -17.07 3.17 -2.35
C GLY A 100 -17.68 2.21 -1.32
N GLU A 101 -17.62 0.92 -1.59
CA GLU A 101 -18.07 -0.13 -0.64
C GLU A 101 -16.98 -0.56 0.35
N PHE A 102 -15.77 -0.02 0.24
CA PHE A 102 -14.63 -0.46 1.05
C PHE A 102 -14.42 0.43 2.27
N THR A 103 -14.15 -0.21 3.39
CA THR A 103 -13.68 0.45 4.62
C THR A 103 -12.18 0.29 4.72
N VAL A 104 -11.45 1.40 4.73
CA VAL A 104 -9.99 1.40 4.75
C VAL A 104 -9.46 2.00 6.05
N GLY A 105 -8.77 1.21 6.84
CA GLY A 105 -8.03 1.67 8.02
C GLY A 105 -6.65 2.20 7.64
N VAL A 106 -6.24 3.29 8.27
CA VAL A 106 -4.93 3.93 8.06
C VAL A 106 -4.02 3.64 9.25
N ILE A 107 -2.79 3.18 8.97
CA ILE A 107 -1.76 2.89 9.96
C ILE A 107 -0.50 3.65 9.57
N GLU A 108 -0.05 4.61 10.39
CA GLU A 108 1.24 5.29 10.17
C GLU A 108 2.41 4.38 10.54
N THR A 109 3.36 4.22 9.61
CA THR A 109 4.50 3.32 9.77
C THR A 109 5.83 3.99 9.41
N PRO A 110 6.20 5.10 10.09
CA PRO A 110 7.43 5.81 9.77
C PRO A 110 8.67 4.94 10.01
N GLY A 111 9.72 5.16 9.22
CA GLY A 111 11.00 4.50 9.34
C GLY A 111 11.69 4.25 8.00
N HIS A 112 11.03 3.58 7.04
CA HIS A 112 11.48 3.56 5.65
C HIS A 112 11.46 4.98 5.06
N SER A 113 10.32 5.62 5.20
CA SER A 113 10.10 7.03 4.90
C SER A 113 9.30 7.67 6.04
N ILE A 114 9.39 8.99 6.20
CA ILE A 114 8.64 9.73 7.23
C ILE A 114 7.13 9.73 6.94
N ASP A 115 6.75 9.61 5.68
CA ASP A 115 5.39 9.62 5.19
C ASP A 115 4.80 8.21 5.00
N SER A 116 5.50 7.16 5.43
CA SER A 116 5.05 5.77 5.27
C SER A 116 3.75 5.49 6.00
N LEU A 117 2.81 4.91 5.25
CA LEU A 117 1.52 4.42 5.69
C LEU A 117 1.36 2.94 5.30
N CYS A 118 0.59 2.21 6.08
CA CYS A 118 -0.06 0.98 5.64
C CYS A 118 -1.57 1.20 5.58
N PHE A 119 -2.22 0.56 4.63
CA PHE A 119 -3.68 0.59 4.50
C PHE A 119 -4.24 -0.80 4.77
N ARG A 120 -5.28 -0.86 5.59
CA ARG A 120 -5.97 -2.12 5.90
C ARG A 120 -7.35 -2.13 5.27
N ILE A 121 -7.65 -3.18 4.52
CA ILE A 121 -8.97 -3.49 3.96
C ILE A 121 -9.29 -4.93 4.37
N ASP A 122 -10.31 -5.12 5.19
CA ASP A 122 -10.68 -6.42 5.76
C ASP A 122 -9.49 -7.14 6.42
N ASN A 123 -9.11 -8.32 5.87
CA ASN A 123 -7.99 -9.14 6.33
C ASN A 123 -6.68 -8.88 5.57
N MET A 124 -6.62 -7.85 4.75
CA MET A 124 -5.48 -7.47 3.94
C MET A 124 -4.83 -6.19 4.46
N VAL A 125 -3.51 -6.16 4.52
CA VAL A 125 -2.73 -4.96 4.83
C VAL A 125 -1.73 -4.71 3.70
N PHE A 126 -1.83 -3.54 3.11
CA PHE A 126 -0.93 -3.04 2.07
C PHE A 126 0.19 -2.27 2.75
N THR A 127 1.37 -2.87 2.80
CA THR A 127 2.45 -2.42 3.67
C THR A 127 3.42 -1.44 3.00
N GLY A 128 3.28 -1.20 1.70
CA GLY A 128 4.30 -0.45 0.96
C GLY A 128 5.68 -1.02 1.26
N ASP A 129 6.63 -0.15 1.55
CA ASP A 129 8.00 -0.55 1.89
C ASP A 129 8.24 -0.61 3.41
N THR A 130 7.20 -0.69 4.21
CA THR A 130 7.30 -0.92 5.66
C THR A 130 7.78 -2.32 5.97
N LEU A 131 7.16 -3.34 5.37
CA LEU A 131 7.44 -4.76 5.59
C LEU A 131 7.26 -5.53 4.30
N SER A 132 8.29 -6.28 3.90
CA SER A 132 8.28 -7.23 2.81
C SER A 132 8.47 -8.64 3.33
N ALA A 133 8.20 -9.67 2.51
CA ALA A 133 8.37 -11.07 2.89
C ALA A 133 9.82 -11.35 3.34
N GLY A 134 10.00 -11.71 4.61
CA GLY A 134 11.29 -12.00 5.23
C GLY A 134 12.20 -10.80 5.46
N SER A 135 11.73 -9.55 5.28
CA SER A 135 12.55 -8.35 5.42
C SER A 135 11.72 -7.14 5.84
N ILE A 136 12.38 -6.03 6.13
CA ILE A 136 11.78 -4.69 6.23
C ILE A 136 12.32 -3.80 5.13
N GLY A 137 11.65 -2.70 4.85
CA GLY A 137 12.12 -1.70 3.90
C GLY A 137 13.50 -1.14 4.24
N SER A 138 14.20 -0.66 3.22
CA SER A 138 15.47 0.04 3.42
C SER A 138 15.29 1.28 4.27
N THR A 139 16.31 1.66 5.01
CA THR A 139 16.29 2.84 5.88
C THR A 139 17.57 3.65 5.69
N ARG A 140 17.49 4.96 5.87
CA ARG A 140 18.63 5.85 5.64
C ARG A 140 19.74 5.71 6.71
N ASP A 141 19.39 5.30 7.93
CA ASP A 141 20.30 5.19 9.05
C ASP A 141 19.80 4.20 10.13
N GLY A 142 20.63 3.98 11.17
CA GLY A 142 20.30 3.07 12.26
C GLY A 142 19.12 3.52 13.12
N TYR A 143 18.90 4.83 13.28
CA TYR A 143 17.75 5.35 14.01
C TYR A 143 16.45 5.05 13.27
N ALA A 144 16.39 5.35 11.98
CA ALA A 144 15.24 5.05 11.12
C ALA A 144 14.94 3.53 11.08
N ARG A 145 16.01 2.69 11.08
CA ARG A 145 15.86 1.24 11.18
C ARG A 145 15.24 0.80 12.51
N GLY A 146 15.70 1.35 13.62
CA GLY A 146 15.14 1.08 14.95
C GLY A 146 13.66 1.46 15.03
N LEU A 147 13.33 2.66 14.54
CA LEU A 147 11.95 3.14 14.47
C LEU A 147 11.06 2.24 13.62
N LEU A 148 11.53 1.82 12.43
CA LEU A 148 10.78 0.93 11.54
C LEU A 148 10.52 -0.42 12.20
N LEU A 149 11.53 -1.04 12.82
CA LEU A 149 11.40 -2.31 13.52
C LEU A 149 10.40 -2.24 14.67
N GLU A 150 10.46 -1.17 15.49
CA GLU A 150 9.50 -0.95 16.57
C GLU A 150 8.09 -0.80 16.03
N THR A 151 7.93 0.01 14.98
CA THR A 151 6.63 0.26 14.34
C THR A 151 6.04 -1.03 13.78
N VAL A 152 6.82 -1.82 13.05
CA VAL A 152 6.39 -3.11 12.49
C VAL A 152 5.94 -4.05 13.61
N ARG A 153 6.74 -4.21 14.68
CA ARG A 153 6.38 -5.07 15.81
C ARG A 153 5.08 -4.64 16.48
N ARG A 154 4.94 -3.34 16.77
CA ARG A 154 3.78 -2.81 17.50
C ARG A 154 2.51 -2.77 16.68
N LYS A 155 2.59 -2.46 15.39
CA LYS A 155 1.40 -2.12 14.60
C LYS A 155 1.03 -3.18 13.56
N ILE A 156 2.01 -3.88 13.02
CA ILE A 156 1.74 -4.88 11.97
C ILE A 156 1.72 -6.30 12.56
N ILE A 157 2.76 -6.66 13.32
CA ILE A 157 2.87 -8.00 13.88
C ILE A 157 1.82 -8.27 14.96
N SER A 158 1.25 -7.25 15.58
CA SER A 158 0.15 -7.36 16.54
C SER A 158 -1.24 -7.59 15.92
N LEU A 159 -1.38 -7.54 14.59
CA LEU A 159 -2.69 -7.60 13.91
C LEU A 159 -3.34 -8.99 13.88
N GLY A 160 -2.66 -10.02 14.31
CA GLY A 160 -3.16 -11.40 14.26
C GLY A 160 -2.59 -12.19 13.08
N ASP A 161 -2.34 -13.46 13.33
CA ASP A 161 -1.52 -14.32 12.46
C ASP A 161 -2.11 -14.57 11.08
N GLU A 162 -3.44 -14.47 10.93
CA GLU A 162 -4.14 -14.72 9.67
C GLU A 162 -4.16 -13.52 8.71
N VAL A 163 -3.72 -12.34 9.16
CA VAL A 163 -3.69 -11.13 8.32
C VAL A 163 -2.71 -11.30 7.18
N LEU A 164 -3.18 -11.03 5.97
CA LEU A 164 -2.39 -11.07 4.73
C LEU A 164 -1.66 -9.75 4.53
N LEU A 165 -0.40 -9.83 4.11
CA LEU A 165 0.48 -8.70 3.88
C LEU A 165 0.81 -8.57 2.41
N PHE A 166 0.56 -7.39 1.86
CA PHE A 166 0.81 -7.05 0.45
C PHE A 166 1.84 -5.92 0.38
N PRO A 167 3.13 -6.26 0.18
CA PRO A 167 4.21 -5.27 0.17
C PRO A 167 4.29 -4.50 -1.16
N GLY A 168 4.91 -3.34 -1.11
CA GLY A 168 5.24 -2.56 -2.30
C GLY A 168 6.27 -3.25 -3.19
N HIS A 169 7.14 -4.10 -2.62
CA HIS A 169 8.12 -4.91 -3.34
C HIS A 169 8.14 -6.35 -2.84
N GLY A 170 8.31 -7.28 -3.79
CA GLY A 170 8.39 -8.71 -3.49
C GLY A 170 7.02 -9.39 -3.37
N PRO A 171 6.99 -10.66 -2.95
CA PRO A 171 5.76 -11.45 -2.88
C PRO A 171 4.90 -11.09 -1.64
N PRO A 172 3.59 -11.39 -1.67
CA PRO A 172 2.75 -11.36 -0.49
C PRO A 172 3.26 -12.26 0.62
N SER A 173 2.91 -11.92 1.86
CA SER A 173 3.21 -12.70 3.05
C SER A 173 2.01 -12.74 4.00
N LYS A 174 2.23 -13.18 5.24
CA LYS A 174 1.24 -13.31 6.29
C LYS A 174 1.86 -12.95 7.63
N VAL A 175 1.14 -12.29 8.51
CA VAL A 175 1.66 -11.87 9.82
C VAL A 175 2.25 -13.04 10.58
N GLY A 176 1.58 -14.20 10.64
CA GLY A 176 2.09 -15.40 11.32
C GLY A 176 3.39 -15.94 10.71
N VAL A 177 3.58 -15.80 9.39
CA VAL A 177 4.83 -16.20 8.71
C VAL A 177 5.95 -15.23 9.08
N GLU A 178 5.68 -13.93 9.05
CA GLU A 178 6.68 -12.91 9.41
C GLU A 178 7.11 -13.01 10.88
N LYS A 179 6.18 -13.31 11.79
CA LYS A 179 6.52 -13.57 13.20
C LYS A 179 7.51 -14.71 13.38
N LEU A 180 7.32 -15.79 12.64
CA LEU A 180 8.09 -17.03 12.81
C LEU A 180 9.41 -17.01 12.04
N TYR A 181 9.42 -16.43 10.85
CA TYR A 181 10.51 -16.64 9.88
C TYR A 181 11.23 -15.37 9.42
N ASN A 182 10.71 -14.17 9.74
CA ASN A 182 11.44 -12.96 9.40
C ASN A 182 12.63 -12.78 10.35
N PRO A 183 13.88 -12.83 9.85
CA PRO A 183 15.08 -12.82 10.71
C PRO A 183 15.28 -11.50 11.45
N LEU A 184 14.56 -10.45 11.07
CA LEU A 184 14.65 -9.12 11.67
C LEU A 184 13.59 -8.91 12.77
N LEU A 185 12.54 -9.73 12.79
CA LEU A 185 11.41 -9.61 13.70
C LEU A 185 11.39 -10.68 14.79
N GLY A 186 12.00 -11.84 14.55
CA GLY A 186 12.10 -12.93 15.51
C GLY A 186 12.78 -12.47 16.81
N GLU A 187 12.28 -12.92 17.94
CA GLU A 187 13.05 -12.92 19.17
C GLU A 187 14.32 -13.73 18.89
N LYS A 188 15.48 -13.21 19.26
CA LYS A 188 16.71 -14.02 19.23
C LYS A 188 16.47 -15.25 20.10
N LEU A 189 16.33 -16.41 19.44
CA LEU A 189 16.38 -17.71 20.12
C LEU A 189 17.67 -17.83 20.92
#